data_5bdabd9b76d0f2379eb09ff7611ce88d
#
_entry.id   5bdabd9b76d0f2379eb09ff7611ce88d
#
_cell.length_a   1.000
_cell.length_b   1.000
_cell.length_c   1.000
_cell.angle_alpha   90.00
_cell.angle_beta   90.00
_cell.angle_gamma   90.00
#
_symmetry.space_group_name_H-M   'P 1'
#
loop_
_entity.id
_entity.type
_entity.pdbx_description
1 polymer ?
#
loop_
_entity_poly.entity_id
_entity_poly.type
_entity_poly.pdbx_seq_one_letter_code
_entity_poly.pdbx_strand_id
1 'polypeptide(L)'
;MSGGAFLKYGGATTCVLVRLAGQAVVLDAGTGLLDLPSFLDAGEDRLPLILTHPHADHLLGLPLCPLLLRPGFRLEVYAAERNGLGAAEQVRALLSPPLWPVGPEALPSPPSFYDLPPRLELGGVTVERMEGAHPGGVSLLRLTGGGKRVVFATDCTVNGPGAGPLAEFAQGCDLLLCDGQYSDAEWPERSAFGHSTWTAAARLGRACGAARTRVIHHDPGHTDRLLDNAAGELRAIHPDCAFARAGEEIFL
;
A
#
# COMPACT_ATOMS: atom_id res chain seq x y z
N MET A 1 -13.94 -7.71 1.48
CA MET A 1 -15.07 -8.63 1.76
C MET A 1 -15.82 -8.12 2.97
N SER A 2 -17.13 -8.33 3.01
CA SER A 2 -17.98 -7.98 4.17
C SER A 2 -18.58 -9.25 4.77
N GLY A 3 -18.84 -9.25 6.08
CA GLY A 3 -19.42 -10.38 6.79
C GLY A 3 -18.57 -10.85 7.97
N GLY A 4 -19.18 -11.60 8.88
CA GLY A 4 -18.60 -11.99 10.18
C GLY A 4 -17.29 -12.81 10.09
N ALA A 5 -16.99 -13.40 8.92
CA ALA A 5 -15.78 -14.19 8.72
C ALA A 5 -14.53 -13.35 8.37
N PHE A 6 -14.66 -12.01 8.23
CA PHE A 6 -13.61 -11.10 7.75
C PHE A 6 -13.46 -9.85 8.65
N LEU A 7 -13.97 -9.87 9.87
CA LEU A 7 -14.00 -8.70 10.75
C LEU A 7 -12.66 -8.43 11.43
N LYS A 8 -11.86 -9.44 11.64
CA LYS A 8 -10.59 -9.33 12.38
C LYS A 8 -9.48 -8.71 11.54
N TYR A 9 -9.32 -9.19 10.31
CA TYR A 9 -8.30 -8.68 9.39
C TYR A 9 -8.84 -7.58 8.48
N GLY A 10 -10.18 -7.51 8.35
CA GLY A 10 -10.87 -6.50 7.56
C GLY A 10 -11.01 -6.89 6.09
N GLY A 11 -11.76 -6.07 5.35
CA GLY A 11 -12.01 -6.28 3.91
C GLY A 11 -11.80 -5.01 3.09
N ALA A 12 -11.19 -3.98 3.68
CA ALA A 12 -10.79 -2.79 2.95
C ALA A 12 -9.62 -3.11 2.02
N THR A 13 -9.59 -2.49 0.84
CA THR A 13 -8.45 -2.58 -0.07
C THR A 13 -7.39 -1.55 0.30
N THR A 14 -6.20 -1.68 -0.28
CA THR A 14 -4.95 -1.10 0.16
C THR A 14 -4.98 0.42 0.33
N CYS A 15 -4.77 0.90 1.55
CA CYS A 15 -4.49 2.29 1.90
C CYS A 15 -3.70 2.31 3.21
N VAL A 16 -2.53 2.92 3.20
CA VAL A 16 -1.65 2.99 4.37
C VAL A 16 -1.28 4.44 4.66
N LEU A 17 -1.56 4.92 5.88
CA LEU A 17 -1.07 6.21 6.36
C LEU A 17 0.26 6.02 7.09
N VAL A 18 1.31 6.67 6.62
CA VAL A 18 2.62 6.69 7.26
C VAL A 18 2.88 8.08 7.83
N ARG A 19 3.25 8.17 9.12
CA ARG A 19 3.70 9.41 9.76
C ARG A 19 5.14 9.26 10.20
N LEU A 20 6.05 10.02 9.61
CA LEU A 20 7.46 10.09 9.99
C LEU A 20 7.89 11.55 10.08
N ALA A 21 8.71 11.90 11.08
CA ALA A 21 9.21 13.27 11.28
C ALA A 21 8.12 14.37 11.23
N GLY A 22 6.91 14.05 11.69
CA GLY A 22 5.76 14.98 11.68
C GLY A 22 5.07 15.14 10.31
N GLN A 23 5.52 14.44 9.26
CA GLN A 23 4.93 14.45 7.93
C GLN A 23 4.05 13.21 7.73
N ALA A 24 2.80 13.43 7.32
CA ALA A 24 1.90 12.37 6.87
C ALA A 24 2.04 12.12 5.36
N VAL A 25 2.05 10.87 4.96
CA VAL A 25 2.05 10.41 3.56
C VAL A 25 1.09 9.23 3.45
N VAL A 26 0.20 9.25 2.49
CA VAL A 26 -0.70 8.11 2.19
C VAL A 26 -0.12 7.30 1.05
N LEU A 27 -0.16 5.99 1.20
CA LEU A 27 0.26 5.02 0.19
C LEU A 27 -0.97 4.25 -0.28
N ASP A 28 -1.27 4.39 -1.55
CA ASP A 28 -2.45 3.90 -2.25
C ASP A 28 -3.80 4.43 -1.74
N ALA A 29 -4.78 4.36 -2.60
CA ALA A 29 -6.11 4.93 -2.45
C ALA A 29 -7.22 3.87 -2.61
N GLY A 30 -6.98 2.67 -2.09
CA GLY A 30 -8.03 1.65 -1.99
C GLY A 30 -9.16 2.07 -1.05
N THR A 31 -10.10 1.18 -0.81
CA THR A 31 -11.29 1.50 0.01
C THR A 31 -10.97 1.88 1.45
N GLY A 32 -9.78 1.52 1.97
CA GLY A 32 -9.28 2.00 3.27
C GLY A 32 -9.16 3.53 3.35
N LEU A 33 -9.09 4.24 2.21
CA LEU A 33 -9.08 5.70 2.16
C LEU A 33 -10.32 6.34 2.78
N LEU A 34 -11.43 5.62 2.85
CA LEU A 34 -12.68 6.13 3.42
C LEU A 34 -12.59 6.38 4.93
N ASP A 35 -11.76 5.63 5.62
CA ASP A 35 -11.54 5.76 7.06
C ASP A 35 -10.45 6.79 7.40
N LEU A 36 -9.68 7.24 6.40
CA LEU A 36 -8.54 8.14 6.57
C LEU A 36 -8.86 9.43 7.34
N PRO A 37 -10.03 10.10 7.17
CA PRO A 37 -10.35 11.30 7.92
C PRO A 37 -10.30 11.14 9.44
N SER A 38 -10.54 9.93 9.96
CA SER A 38 -10.49 9.64 11.41
C SER A 38 -9.06 9.55 11.96
N PHE A 39 -8.06 9.45 11.09
CA PHE A 39 -6.64 9.35 11.42
C PHE A 39 -5.85 10.64 11.14
N LEU A 40 -6.53 11.70 10.65
CA LEU A 40 -5.89 12.98 10.38
C LEU A 40 -5.94 13.89 11.61
N ASP A 41 -4.87 14.66 11.81
CA ASP A 41 -4.82 15.65 12.87
C ASP A 41 -5.72 16.85 12.57
N ALA A 42 -6.19 17.52 13.62
CA ALA A 42 -6.99 18.73 13.48
C ALA A 42 -6.20 19.82 12.74
N GLY A 43 -6.75 20.34 11.63
CA GLY A 43 -6.10 21.35 10.79
C GLY A 43 -5.21 20.78 9.69
N GLU A 44 -5.07 19.49 9.57
CA GLU A 44 -4.39 18.85 8.44
C GLU A 44 -5.22 19.05 7.17
N ASP A 45 -4.79 19.98 6.33
CA ASP A 45 -5.51 20.41 5.11
C ASP A 45 -4.76 20.05 3.82
N ARG A 46 -3.61 19.39 3.95
CA ARG A 46 -2.75 18.96 2.84
C ARG A 46 -2.26 17.54 3.08
N LEU A 47 -2.31 16.70 2.05
CA LEU A 47 -1.90 15.31 2.16
C LEU A 47 -1.27 14.81 0.86
N PRO A 48 0.00 14.41 0.86
CA PRO A 48 0.60 13.63 -0.21
C PRO A 48 0.02 12.21 -0.25
N LEU A 49 -0.44 11.79 -1.42
CA LEU A 49 -0.85 10.44 -1.75
C LEU A 49 0.08 9.88 -2.82
N ILE A 50 0.71 8.76 -2.57
CA ILE A 50 1.56 8.07 -3.54
C ILE A 50 0.84 6.82 -4.03
N LEU A 51 0.55 6.75 -5.32
CA LEU A 51 -0.01 5.57 -5.96
C LEU A 51 1.14 4.67 -6.42
N THR A 52 1.09 3.42 -6.02
CA THR A 52 2.07 2.41 -6.45
C THR A 52 1.83 1.99 -7.88
N HIS A 53 0.57 1.80 -8.24
CA HIS A 53 0.10 1.44 -9.58
C HIS A 53 -1.42 1.65 -9.72
N PRO A 54 -1.99 1.66 -10.96
CA PRO A 54 -3.38 2.04 -11.18
C PRO A 54 -4.38 0.87 -11.17
N HIS A 55 -4.11 -0.26 -10.51
CA HIS A 55 -5.13 -1.29 -10.37
C HIS A 55 -6.30 -0.78 -9.51
N ALA A 56 -7.51 -1.29 -9.79
CA ALA A 56 -8.74 -0.74 -9.24
C ALA A 56 -8.77 -0.74 -7.71
N ASP A 57 -8.29 -1.78 -7.07
CA ASP A 57 -8.25 -1.94 -5.61
C ASP A 57 -7.29 -0.95 -4.91
N HIS A 58 -6.41 -0.27 -5.68
CA HIS A 58 -5.56 0.83 -5.21
C HIS A 58 -6.13 2.22 -5.51
N LEU A 59 -7.27 2.31 -6.20
CA LEU A 59 -7.91 3.58 -6.59
C LEU A 59 -9.36 3.72 -6.11
N LEU A 60 -10.06 2.62 -5.79
CA LEU A 60 -11.50 2.58 -5.54
C LEU A 60 -11.98 3.47 -4.38
N GLY A 61 -11.09 3.87 -3.47
CA GLY A 61 -11.41 4.82 -2.41
C GLY A 61 -11.51 6.28 -2.89
N LEU A 62 -10.85 6.66 -3.99
CA LEU A 62 -10.82 8.05 -4.46
C LEU A 62 -12.21 8.61 -4.77
N PRO A 63 -13.08 7.93 -5.54
CA PRO A 63 -14.40 8.45 -5.88
C PRO A 63 -15.27 8.77 -4.66
N LEU A 64 -15.06 8.07 -3.57
CA LEU A 64 -15.84 8.16 -2.35
C LEU A 64 -15.10 8.89 -1.22
N CYS A 65 -13.90 9.41 -1.47
CA CYS A 65 -13.06 10.03 -0.46
C CYS A 65 -13.70 11.33 0.07
N PRO A 66 -14.07 11.40 1.37
CA PRO A 66 -14.71 12.58 1.93
C PRO A 66 -13.83 13.84 1.88
N LEU A 67 -12.50 13.66 1.86
CA LEU A 67 -11.53 14.76 1.81
C LEU A 67 -11.61 15.54 0.48
N LEU A 68 -11.92 14.87 -0.63
CA LEU A 68 -12.11 15.50 -1.95
C LEU A 68 -13.39 16.34 -2.02
N LEU A 69 -14.32 16.13 -1.08
CA LEU A 69 -15.56 16.91 -0.94
C LEU A 69 -15.42 18.06 0.08
N ARG A 70 -14.29 18.14 0.80
CA ARG A 70 -14.00 19.17 1.81
C ARG A 70 -13.37 20.37 1.13
N PRO A 71 -14.04 21.53 1.02
CA PRO A 71 -13.45 22.73 0.39
C PRO A 71 -12.13 23.14 1.04
N GLY A 72 -11.13 23.42 0.20
CA GLY A 72 -9.80 23.86 0.65
C GLY A 72 -8.84 22.73 1.06
N PHE A 73 -9.28 21.48 1.04
CA PHE A 73 -8.36 20.35 1.24
C PHE A 73 -7.47 20.15 0.00
N ARG A 74 -6.19 19.90 0.20
CA ARG A 74 -5.19 19.74 -0.86
C ARG A 74 -4.67 18.31 -0.89
N LEU A 75 -5.20 17.50 -1.80
CA LEU A 75 -4.66 16.17 -2.10
C LEU A 75 -3.61 16.28 -3.22
N GLU A 76 -2.39 15.88 -2.94
CA GLU A 76 -1.28 15.84 -3.91
C GLU A 76 -1.00 14.40 -4.31
N VAL A 77 -1.36 14.02 -5.52
CA VAL A 77 -1.26 12.65 -6.01
C VAL A 77 0.03 12.50 -6.81
N TYR A 78 0.88 11.61 -6.36
CA TYR A 78 2.14 11.23 -7.02
C TYR A 78 2.01 9.82 -7.58
N ALA A 79 2.31 9.62 -8.85
CA ALA A 79 2.37 8.29 -9.47
C ALA A 79 3.48 8.22 -10.51
N ALA A 80 4.14 7.06 -10.63
CA ALA A 80 4.99 6.80 -11.77
C ALA A 80 4.14 6.52 -13.01
N GLU A 81 4.66 6.89 -14.18
CA GLU A 81 3.99 6.54 -15.44
C GLU A 81 3.80 5.02 -15.54
N ARG A 82 2.61 4.60 -15.95
CA ARG A 82 2.25 3.21 -16.21
C ARG A 82 1.49 3.10 -17.53
N ASN A 83 2.00 2.29 -18.46
CA ASN A 83 1.37 2.07 -19.76
C ASN A 83 1.09 3.38 -20.54
N GLY A 84 1.97 4.37 -20.43
CA GLY A 84 1.80 5.69 -21.05
C GLY A 84 0.83 6.62 -20.32
N LEU A 85 0.35 6.25 -19.12
CA LEU A 85 -0.54 7.05 -18.30
C LEU A 85 0.23 7.69 -17.13
N GLY A 86 0.26 9.01 -17.07
CA GLY A 86 0.75 9.76 -15.92
C GLY A 86 -0.24 9.75 -14.75
N ALA A 87 0.10 10.41 -13.64
CA ALA A 87 -0.71 10.39 -12.42
C ALA A 87 -2.17 10.83 -12.64
N ALA A 88 -2.38 11.88 -13.43
CA ALA A 88 -3.72 12.40 -13.74
C ALA A 88 -4.56 11.41 -14.55
N GLU A 89 -3.97 10.80 -15.57
CA GLU A 89 -4.64 9.83 -16.44
C GLU A 89 -4.99 8.54 -15.70
N GLN A 90 -4.12 8.08 -14.82
CA GLN A 90 -4.37 6.91 -13.96
C GLN A 90 -5.60 7.15 -13.07
N VAL A 91 -5.72 8.32 -12.44
CA VAL A 91 -6.89 8.68 -11.62
C VAL A 91 -8.13 8.88 -12.48
N ARG A 92 -8.02 9.56 -13.65
CA ARG A 92 -9.13 9.77 -14.58
C ARG A 92 -9.67 8.47 -15.16
N ALA A 93 -8.85 7.42 -15.28
CA ALA A 93 -9.34 6.12 -15.75
C ALA A 93 -10.49 5.58 -14.89
N LEU A 94 -10.52 5.90 -13.61
CA LEU A 94 -11.62 5.56 -12.70
C LEU A 94 -12.59 6.73 -12.48
N LEU A 95 -12.07 7.93 -12.22
CA LEU A 95 -12.82 9.15 -11.92
C LEU A 95 -13.20 9.90 -13.20
N SER A 96 -14.00 9.27 -14.06
CA SER A 96 -14.60 9.88 -15.26
C SER A 96 -15.77 9.06 -15.79
N PRO A 97 -16.67 9.67 -16.59
CA PRO A 97 -17.71 8.90 -17.27
C PRO A 97 -17.12 7.78 -18.16
N PRO A 98 -17.77 6.61 -18.22
CA PRO A 98 -19.03 6.26 -17.56
C PRO A 98 -18.88 5.71 -16.16
N LEU A 99 -17.66 5.49 -15.63
CA LEU A 99 -17.44 4.85 -14.31
C LEU A 99 -17.76 5.80 -13.15
N TRP A 100 -17.53 7.10 -13.35
CA TRP A 100 -17.88 8.16 -12.41
C TRP A 100 -18.50 9.34 -13.14
N PRO A 101 -19.49 10.05 -12.57
CA PRO A 101 -20.25 11.05 -13.32
C PRO A 101 -19.45 12.29 -13.74
N VAL A 102 -18.35 12.60 -13.03
CA VAL A 102 -17.52 13.78 -13.27
C VAL A 102 -16.03 13.44 -13.20
N GLY A 103 -15.18 14.26 -13.82
CA GLY A 103 -13.73 14.16 -13.67
C GLY A 103 -13.24 14.73 -12.33
N PRO A 104 -11.99 14.45 -11.94
CA PRO A 104 -11.41 14.95 -10.70
C PRO A 104 -11.39 16.48 -10.61
N GLU A 105 -11.37 17.18 -11.74
CA GLU A 105 -11.36 18.65 -11.84
C GLU A 105 -12.68 19.30 -11.41
N ALA A 106 -13.77 18.54 -11.41
CA ALA A 106 -15.10 19.02 -11.01
C ALA A 106 -15.40 18.80 -9.51
N LEU A 107 -14.47 18.20 -8.78
CA LEU A 107 -14.62 18.00 -7.33
C LEU A 107 -14.46 19.32 -6.57
N PRO A 108 -15.09 19.49 -5.38
CA PRO A 108 -14.93 20.67 -4.54
C PRO A 108 -13.48 20.98 -4.14
N SER A 109 -12.65 19.95 -4.02
CA SER A 109 -11.20 20.04 -3.83
C SER A 109 -10.51 19.16 -4.87
N PRO A 110 -10.25 19.70 -6.08
CA PRO A 110 -9.58 18.95 -7.13
C PRO A 110 -8.17 18.55 -6.69
N PRO A 111 -7.77 17.27 -6.84
CA PRO A 111 -6.41 16.85 -6.55
C PRO A 111 -5.39 17.48 -7.52
N SER A 112 -4.19 17.72 -7.03
CA SER A 112 -3.05 18.07 -7.87
C SER A 112 -2.26 16.81 -8.23
N PHE A 113 -1.73 16.72 -9.44
CA PHE A 113 -1.06 15.54 -9.96
C PHE A 113 0.40 15.80 -10.27
N TYR A 114 1.26 14.87 -9.89
CA TYR A 114 2.70 14.95 -10.04
C TYR A 114 3.29 13.60 -10.47
N ASP A 115 4.34 13.64 -11.27
CA ASP A 115 5.13 12.44 -11.52
C ASP A 115 5.88 12.03 -10.26
N LEU A 116 5.93 10.73 -9.99
CA LEU A 116 6.71 10.17 -8.90
C LEU A 116 8.15 9.92 -9.36
N PRO A 117 9.13 10.76 -8.97
CA PRO A 117 10.53 10.53 -9.31
C PRO A 117 11.11 9.34 -8.55
N PRO A 118 12.30 8.84 -8.91
CA PRO A 118 13.00 7.78 -8.16
C PRO A 118 13.25 8.14 -6.68
N ARG A 119 13.36 9.45 -6.39
CA ARG A 119 13.50 10.00 -5.05
C ARG A 119 12.71 11.30 -4.93
N LEU A 120 11.88 11.38 -3.89
CA LEU A 120 11.01 12.52 -3.58
C LEU A 120 11.21 12.94 -2.13
N GLU A 121 11.32 14.24 -1.88
CA GLU A 121 11.36 14.82 -0.52
C GLU A 121 10.01 15.44 -0.18
N LEU A 122 9.41 14.98 0.90
CA LEU A 122 8.13 15.46 1.42
C LEU A 122 8.31 15.90 2.87
N GLY A 123 8.51 17.19 3.09
CA GLY A 123 8.79 17.71 4.45
C GLY A 123 10.05 17.04 5.03
N GLY A 124 9.91 16.35 6.16
CA GLY A 124 11.01 15.61 6.80
C GLY A 124 11.13 14.14 6.36
N VAL A 125 10.42 13.74 5.29
CA VAL A 125 10.40 12.35 4.79
C VAL A 125 11.00 12.27 3.41
N THR A 126 11.99 11.39 3.24
CA THR A 126 12.49 10.97 1.93
C THR A 126 11.72 9.74 1.49
N VAL A 127 11.16 9.78 0.30
CA VAL A 127 10.55 8.64 -0.38
C VAL A 127 11.42 8.20 -1.54
N GLU A 128 11.84 6.95 -1.56
CA GLU A 128 12.56 6.33 -2.66
C GLU A 128 11.71 5.22 -3.26
N ARG A 129 11.76 5.03 -4.58
CA ARG A 129 11.04 3.97 -5.26
C ARG A 129 11.95 3.04 -6.02
N MET A 130 11.56 1.78 -6.10
CA MET A 130 12.09 0.79 -7.04
C MET A 130 10.94 0.10 -7.79
N GLU A 131 11.23 -0.47 -8.94
CA GLU A 131 10.24 -1.25 -9.69
C GLU A 131 10.11 -2.65 -9.11
N GLY A 132 8.85 -3.08 -8.90
CA GLY A 132 8.48 -4.43 -8.49
C GLY A 132 8.00 -5.29 -9.65
N ALA A 133 8.04 -6.61 -9.46
CA ALA A 133 7.56 -7.58 -10.43
C ALA A 133 6.04 -7.80 -10.28
N HIS A 134 5.26 -7.09 -11.08
CA HIS A 134 3.78 -7.15 -11.12
C HIS A 134 3.29 -6.86 -12.55
N PRO A 135 2.17 -7.44 -13.00
CA PRO A 135 1.57 -7.09 -14.29
C PRO A 135 1.25 -5.59 -14.40
N GLY A 136 1.77 -4.93 -15.43
CA GLY A 136 1.66 -3.48 -15.60
C GLY A 136 2.69 -2.65 -14.82
N GLY A 137 3.50 -3.28 -13.96
CA GLY A 137 4.52 -2.63 -13.13
C GLY A 137 3.95 -2.05 -11.82
N VAL A 138 4.76 -2.01 -10.78
CA VAL A 138 4.43 -1.47 -9.47
C VAL A 138 5.61 -0.72 -8.88
N SER A 139 5.37 0.38 -8.19
CA SER A 139 6.38 1.11 -7.42
C SER A 139 6.43 0.58 -5.99
N LEU A 140 7.53 -0.07 -5.61
CA LEU A 140 7.81 -0.40 -4.22
C LEU A 140 8.48 0.81 -3.56
N LEU A 141 8.06 1.15 -2.34
CA LEU A 141 8.40 2.43 -1.72
C LEU A 141 9.20 2.22 -0.43
N ARG A 142 10.23 3.05 -0.23
CA ARG A 142 10.93 3.18 1.04
C ARG A 142 10.79 4.60 1.53
N LEU A 143 10.20 4.76 2.71
CA LEU A 143 10.04 6.04 3.39
C LEU A 143 11.03 6.11 4.55
N THR A 144 11.81 7.19 4.60
CA THR A 144 12.79 7.42 5.67
C THR A 144 12.57 8.81 6.27
N GLY A 145 12.44 8.90 7.59
CA GLY A 145 12.26 10.17 8.31
C GLY A 145 12.35 9.97 9.82
N GLY A 146 12.88 10.95 10.55
CA GLY A 146 13.01 10.87 12.00
C GLY A 146 13.83 9.70 12.52
N GLY A 147 14.81 9.20 11.74
CA GLY A 147 15.60 8.03 12.07
C GLY A 147 14.87 6.69 11.88
N LYS A 148 13.66 6.69 11.33
CA LYS A 148 12.83 5.52 11.06
C LYS A 148 12.74 5.23 9.56
N ARG A 149 12.54 3.95 9.24
CA ARG A 149 12.42 3.47 7.86
C ARG A 149 11.25 2.49 7.72
N VAL A 150 10.34 2.81 6.82
CA VAL A 150 9.21 1.96 6.43
C VAL A 150 9.39 1.55 4.97
N VAL A 151 9.20 0.27 4.67
CA VAL A 151 9.18 -0.23 3.30
C VAL A 151 7.79 -0.77 2.99
N PHE A 152 7.23 -0.33 1.88
CA PHE A 152 5.92 -0.73 1.37
C PHE A 152 6.11 -1.46 0.04
N ALA A 153 5.92 -2.77 0.07
CA ALA A 153 6.12 -3.69 -1.04
C ALA A 153 4.84 -4.48 -1.30
N THR A 154 3.78 -3.74 -1.71
CA THR A 154 2.52 -4.34 -2.15
C THR A 154 2.63 -4.86 -3.57
N ASP A 155 1.79 -5.80 -3.94
CA ASP A 155 1.59 -6.29 -5.31
C ASP A 155 2.91 -6.62 -6.01
N CYS A 156 3.67 -7.51 -5.41
CA CYS A 156 4.94 -7.91 -5.97
C CYS A 156 5.25 -9.39 -5.72
N THR A 157 5.94 -9.99 -6.68
CA THR A 157 6.41 -11.36 -6.55
C THR A 157 7.79 -11.39 -5.88
N VAL A 158 7.83 -11.90 -4.64
CA VAL A 158 9.08 -12.14 -3.89
C VAL A 158 9.43 -13.64 -3.78
N ASN A 159 8.69 -14.50 -4.45
CA ASN A 159 8.95 -15.93 -4.57
C ASN A 159 9.99 -16.21 -5.68
N GLY A 160 11.25 -15.80 -5.48
CA GLY A 160 12.26 -16.07 -6.50
C GLY A 160 13.38 -15.03 -6.59
N PRO A 161 14.03 -14.90 -7.75
CA PRO A 161 15.20 -14.03 -7.91
C PRO A 161 14.95 -12.53 -7.63
N GLY A 162 13.71 -12.06 -7.77
CA GLY A 162 13.33 -10.67 -7.46
C GLY A 162 13.43 -10.29 -5.98
N ALA A 163 13.49 -11.28 -5.08
CA ALA A 163 13.62 -11.03 -3.65
C ALA A 163 14.94 -10.37 -3.25
N GLY A 164 16.04 -10.65 -3.95
CA GLY A 164 17.37 -10.11 -3.63
C GLY A 164 17.44 -8.59 -3.67
N PRO A 165 17.12 -7.94 -4.79
CA PRO A 165 17.10 -6.48 -4.89
C PRO A 165 16.14 -5.82 -3.89
N LEU A 166 14.98 -6.43 -3.62
CA LEU A 166 14.05 -5.92 -2.62
C LEU A 166 14.59 -6.10 -1.20
N ALA A 167 15.29 -7.20 -0.90
CA ALA A 167 15.94 -7.40 0.39
C ALA A 167 17.01 -6.33 0.66
N GLU A 168 17.81 -5.96 -0.34
CA GLU A 168 18.77 -4.87 -0.25
C GLU A 168 18.06 -3.51 -0.06
N PHE A 169 17.02 -3.24 -0.83
CA PHE A 169 16.22 -2.03 -0.70
C PHE A 169 15.56 -1.91 0.70
N ALA A 170 15.12 -3.01 1.27
CA ALA A 170 14.47 -3.06 2.58
C ALA A 170 15.45 -3.25 3.76
N GLN A 171 16.76 -3.32 3.51
CA GLN A 171 17.76 -3.66 4.52
C GLN A 171 17.62 -2.83 5.80
N GLY A 172 17.42 -3.52 6.93
CA GLY A 172 17.36 -2.93 8.28
C GLY A 172 16.20 -1.95 8.49
N CYS A 173 15.06 -2.11 7.78
CA CYS A 173 13.89 -1.26 8.01
C CYS A 173 13.22 -1.56 9.37
N ASP A 174 12.59 -0.54 9.95
CA ASP A 174 11.80 -0.68 11.18
C ASP A 174 10.49 -1.45 10.92
N LEU A 175 9.90 -1.24 9.73
CA LEU A 175 8.68 -1.93 9.30
C LEU A 175 8.74 -2.26 7.81
N LEU A 176 8.51 -3.53 7.49
CA LEU A 176 8.25 -4.02 6.16
C LEU A 176 6.76 -4.36 6.03
N LEU A 177 6.04 -3.68 5.14
CA LEU A 177 4.71 -4.06 4.68
C LEU A 177 4.90 -4.80 3.35
N CYS A 178 4.61 -6.09 3.29
CA CYS A 178 4.92 -6.94 2.13
C CYS A 178 3.70 -7.72 1.66
N ASP A 179 3.53 -7.78 0.34
CA ASP A 179 2.56 -8.67 -0.30
C ASP A 179 2.73 -10.10 0.18
N GLY A 180 1.61 -10.73 0.45
CA GLY A 180 1.55 -12.15 0.82
C GLY A 180 0.15 -12.68 0.60
N GLN A 181 -0.37 -12.48 -0.63
CA GLN A 181 -1.75 -12.78 -0.98
C GLN A 181 -2.08 -14.25 -0.80
N TYR A 182 -1.15 -15.16 -1.10
CA TYR A 182 -1.42 -16.59 -1.19
C TYR A 182 -0.69 -17.43 -0.14
N SER A 183 -1.22 -18.62 0.11
CA SER A 183 -0.48 -19.72 0.77
C SER A 183 0.52 -20.35 -0.22
N ASP A 184 1.51 -21.09 0.31
CA ASP A 184 2.43 -21.85 -0.52
C ASP A 184 1.70 -22.94 -1.33
N ALA A 185 0.55 -23.43 -0.86
CA ALA A 185 -0.28 -24.42 -1.56
C ALA A 185 -1.05 -23.83 -2.75
N GLU A 186 -1.49 -22.57 -2.66
CA GLU A 186 -2.25 -21.88 -3.71
C GLU A 186 -1.34 -21.29 -4.79
N TRP A 187 -0.11 -20.95 -4.42
CA TRP A 187 0.78 -20.18 -5.27
C TRP A 187 1.13 -20.81 -6.62
N PRO A 188 1.33 -22.16 -6.76
CA PRO A 188 1.65 -22.76 -8.05
C PRO A 188 0.65 -22.45 -9.16
N GLU A 189 -0.64 -22.37 -8.82
CA GLU A 189 -1.71 -22.05 -9.78
C GLU A 189 -1.87 -20.54 -10.00
N ARG A 190 -1.31 -19.69 -9.12
CA ARG A 190 -1.50 -18.24 -9.08
C ARG A 190 -0.21 -17.45 -9.26
N SER A 191 0.91 -18.12 -9.51
CA SER A 191 2.24 -17.51 -9.62
C SER A 191 2.35 -16.43 -10.71
N ALA A 192 1.50 -16.49 -11.75
CA ALA A 192 1.46 -15.52 -12.84
C ALA A 192 0.69 -14.22 -12.48
N PHE A 193 0.01 -14.16 -11.34
CA PHE A 193 -0.80 -12.98 -10.96
C PHE A 193 0.03 -11.84 -10.38
N GLY A 194 1.33 -12.06 -10.14
CA GLY A 194 2.25 -11.00 -9.70
C GLY A 194 2.25 -10.75 -8.20
N HIS A 195 1.83 -11.72 -7.40
CA HIS A 195 1.78 -11.66 -5.94
C HIS A 195 2.73 -12.66 -5.30
N SER A 196 2.77 -12.68 -3.97
CA SER A 196 3.65 -13.51 -3.17
C SER A 196 2.90 -14.47 -2.26
N THR A 197 3.62 -15.44 -1.70
CA THR A 197 3.11 -16.18 -0.55
C THR A 197 3.43 -15.45 0.76
N TRP A 198 2.58 -15.62 1.76
CA TRP A 198 2.84 -15.04 3.09
C TRP A 198 4.13 -15.57 3.73
N THR A 199 4.52 -16.81 3.44
CA THR A 199 5.80 -17.36 3.93
C THR A 199 7.00 -16.74 3.22
N ALA A 200 6.88 -16.40 1.92
CA ALA A 200 7.92 -15.67 1.20
C ALA A 200 8.08 -14.24 1.74
N ALA A 201 7.00 -13.54 2.07
CA ALA A 201 7.03 -12.25 2.73
C ALA A 201 7.76 -12.33 4.10
N ALA A 202 7.45 -13.34 4.90
CA ALA A 202 8.12 -13.55 6.19
C ALA A 202 9.62 -13.85 6.02
N ARG A 203 10.00 -14.68 5.01
CA ARG A 203 11.41 -14.96 4.68
C ARG A 203 12.15 -13.70 4.24
N LEU A 204 11.51 -12.86 3.43
CA LEU A 204 12.06 -11.56 3.02
C LEU A 204 12.32 -10.66 4.23
N GLY A 205 11.32 -10.51 5.13
CA GLY A 205 11.47 -9.71 6.35
C GLY A 205 12.65 -10.16 7.23
N ARG A 206 12.81 -11.47 7.39
CA ARG A 206 13.97 -12.05 8.11
C ARG A 206 15.28 -11.78 7.35
N ALA A 207 15.30 -11.97 6.03
CA ALA A 207 16.51 -11.83 5.22
C ALA A 207 17.02 -10.38 5.15
N CYS A 208 16.13 -9.40 5.07
CA CYS A 208 16.49 -7.98 5.09
C CYS A 208 16.72 -7.42 6.50
N GLY A 209 16.52 -8.21 7.56
CA GLY A 209 16.66 -7.73 8.93
C GLY A 209 15.62 -6.69 9.34
N ALA A 210 14.40 -6.78 8.81
CA ALA A 210 13.31 -5.93 9.24
C ALA A 210 13.00 -6.13 10.71
N ALA A 211 12.83 -5.05 11.49
CA ALA A 211 12.47 -5.16 12.89
C ALA A 211 11.07 -5.77 13.05
N ARG A 212 10.14 -5.40 12.16
CA ARG A 212 8.79 -5.94 12.08
C ARG A 212 8.38 -6.15 10.63
N THR A 213 7.59 -7.20 10.37
CA THR A 213 6.97 -7.44 9.07
C THR A 213 5.46 -7.57 9.23
N ARG A 214 4.72 -6.92 8.34
CA ARG A 214 3.28 -7.13 8.18
C ARG A 214 3.01 -7.65 6.79
N VAL A 215 2.38 -8.81 6.73
CA VAL A 215 1.86 -9.38 5.49
C VAL A 215 0.57 -8.65 5.16
N ILE A 216 0.52 -8.08 3.99
CA ILE A 216 -0.61 -7.30 3.46
C ILE A 216 -1.18 -7.94 2.20
N HIS A 217 -2.23 -7.35 1.66
CA HIS A 217 -2.86 -7.76 0.39
C HIS A 217 -3.42 -9.19 0.43
N HIS A 218 -4.17 -9.51 1.51
CA HIS A 218 -4.78 -10.85 1.67
C HIS A 218 -5.76 -11.15 0.55
N ASP A 219 -5.78 -12.40 0.05
CA ASP A 219 -6.80 -12.84 -0.91
C ASP A 219 -8.21 -12.61 -0.34
N PRO A 220 -9.14 -12.04 -1.13
CA PRO A 220 -10.52 -11.80 -0.68
C PRO A 220 -11.25 -13.04 -0.15
N GLY A 221 -10.81 -14.24 -0.52
CA GLY A 221 -11.35 -15.51 -0.01
C GLY A 221 -10.79 -15.94 1.36
N HIS A 222 -9.72 -15.30 1.83
CA HIS A 222 -9.06 -15.69 3.09
C HIS A 222 -9.82 -15.17 4.31
N THR A 223 -10.50 -16.07 5.00
CA THR A 223 -11.25 -15.76 6.23
C THR A 223 -10.32 -15.52 7.41
N ASP A 224 -10.82 -14.82 8.43
CA ASP A 224 -10.11 -14.62 9.71
C ASP A 224 -9.57 -15.93 10.28
N ARG A 225 -10.36 -17.00 10.24
CA ARG A 225 -9.95 -18.33 10.72
C ARG A 225 -8.78 -18.91 9.94
N LEU A 226 -8.74 -18.73 8.61
CA LEU A 226 -7.65 -19.21 7.78
C LEU A 226 -6.35 -18.48 8.13
N LEU A 227 -6.40 -17.15 8.20
CA LEU A 227 -5.23 -16.33 8.55
C LEU A 227 -4.77 -16.58 9.99
N ASP A 228 -5.68 -16.79 10.95
CA ASP A 228 -5.33 -17.18 12.32
C ASP A 228 -4.58 -18.50 12.38
N ASN A 229 -5.01 -19.48 11.62
CA ASN A 229 -4.34 -20.78 11.56
C ASN A 229 -2.94 -20.67 10.95
N ALA A 230 -2.76 -19.83 9.94
CA ALA A 230 -1.48 -19.59 9.26
C ALA A 230 -0.51 -18.68 10.06
N ALA A 231 -1.00 -17.91 11.03
CA ALA A 231 -0.16 -16.95 11.78
C ALA A 231 1.03 -17.59 12.49
N GLY A 232 0.93 -18.88 12.84
CA GLY A 232 2.04 -19.65 13.43
C GLY A 232 3.21 -19.84 12.46
N GLU A 233 2.92 -20.05 11.17
CA GLU A 233 3.92 -20.23 10.11
C GLU A 233 4.79 -18.98 9.95
N LEU A 234 4.18 -17.80 9.99
CA LEU A 234 4.88 -16.52 9.89
C LEU A 234 5.87 -16.35 11.05
N ARG A 235 5.40 -16.55 12.29
CA ARG A 235 6.22 -16.39 13.49
C ARG A 235 7.35 -17.41 13.58
N ALA A 236 7.17 -18.61 13.05
CA ALA A 236 8.22 -19.61 12.98
C ALA A 236 9.39 -19.19 12.06
N ILE A 237 9.10 -18.40 11.02
CA ILE A 237 10.09 -17.89 10.07
C ILE A 237 10.71 -16.59 10.60
N HIS A 238 9.90 -15.63 11.02
CA HIS A 238 10.29 -14.33 11.52
C HIS A 238 9.40 -13.98 12.72
N PRO A 239 9.94 -13.94 13.98
CA PRO A 239 9.13 -13.80 15.19
C PRO A 239 8.20 -12.59 15.21
N ASP A 240 8.64 -11.45 14.63
CA ASP A 240 7.89 -10.19 14.56
C ASP A 240 7.09 -10.04 13.23
N CYS A 241 6.79 -11.15 12.56
CA CYS A 241 5.93 -11.19 11.38
C CYS A 241 4.50 -11.54 11.77
N ALA A 242 3.54 -10.77 11.22
CA ALA A 242 2.11 -11.01 11.40
C ALA A 242 1.33 -10.57 10.16
N PHE A 243 0.11 -11.08 10.00
CA PHE A 243 -0.86 -10.52 9.05
C PHE A 243 -1.32 -9.15 9.52
N ALA A 244 -1.34 -8.17 8.62
CA ALA A 244 -1.88 -6.84 8.88
C ALA A 244 -3.39 -6.88 9.10
N ARG A 245 -3.92 -5.90 9.82
CA ARG A 245 -5.36 -5.73 10.04
C ARG A 245 -5.79 -4.35 9.58
N ALA A 246 -7.03 -4.24 9.08
CA ALA A 246 -7.60 -2.92 8.83
C ALA A 246 -7.67 -2.12 10.14
N GLY A 247 -7.25 -0.85 10.07
CA GLY A 247 -7.19 0.02 11.25
C GLY A 247 -6.08 -0.30 12.26
N GLU A 248 -5.12 -1.18 11.92
CA GLU A 248 -3.95 -1.42 12.78
C GLU A 248 -3.04 -0.20 12.83
N GLU A 249 -2.72 0.24 14.05
CA GLU A 249 -1.71 1.29 14.29
C GLU A 249 -0.41 0.67 14.77
N ILE A 250 0.71 1.02 14.13
CA ILE A 250 2.04 0.48 14.44
C ILE A 250 2.98 1.64 14.80
N PHE A 251 3.39 1.72 16.05
CA PHE A 251 4.35 2.71 16.54
C PHE A 251 5.78 2.18 16.36
N LEU A 252 6.66 2.96 15.72
CA LEU A 252 8.03 2.58 15.35
C LEU A 252 9.08 3.09 16.35
#